data_80874ac6d9d271e3e8c189e2619a4714
#
_entry.id   80874ac6d9d271e3e8c189e2619a4714
#
_cell.length_a   1.000
_cell.length_b   1.000
_cell.length_c   1.000
_cell.angle_alpha   90.00
_cell.angle_beta   90.00
_cell.angle_gamma   90.00
#
_symmetry.space_group_name_H-M   'P 1'
#
loop_
_entity.id
_entity.type
_entity.pdbx_description
1 polymer ?
#
loop_
_entity_poly.entity_id
_entity_poly.type
_entity_poly.pdbx_seq_one_letter_code
_entity_poly.pdbx_strand_id
1 'polypeptide(L)'
;MAAPKADIKKPEIKEPPKISSRDITEEMTDNKELSELCTIAQEIFERPLKKREIETLYWFYDELELSPEVITMLLEYCVSKDKRNMNYIEKVAISWHKNGIMTIEAANKFITSEMESGSYLGSMKKLFGFGDRNLTKTEETYLKSWRDDFGMNEEMVSLAYEYCLDAIHNLSFPYIDTIIKRWSELGILTPDAAKKDHEDFKSKKSKKDFDVFDNTKTDYDEIEKIIQDKMK
;
A
#
# COMPACT_ATOMS: atom_id res chain seq x y z
N MET A 1 -25.09 -33.41 10.53
CA MET A 1 -25.94 -32.63 9.64
C MET A 1 -25.20 -31.30 9.38
N ALA A 2 -24.63 -31.14 8.20
CA ALA A 2 -23.91 -29.92 7.81
C ALA A 2 -24.92 -28.95 7.18
N ALA A 3 -24.92 -27.69 7.64
CA ALA A 3 -25.75 -26.63 7.10
C ALA A 3 -25.28 -26.25 5.68
N PRO A 4 -26.19 -25.95 4.73
CA PRO A 4 -25.82 -25.58 3.40
C PRO A 4 -25.17 -24.20 3.38
N LYS A 5 -23.99 -24.10 2.77
CA LYS A 5 -23.34 -22.82 2.42
C LYS A 5 -24.22 -22.14 1.38
N ALA A 6 -24.81 -21.01 1.73
CA ALA A 6 -25.49 -20.14 0.78
C ALA A 6 -24.44 -19.55 -0.15
N ASP A 7 -24.49 -19.94 -1.43
CA ASP A 7 -23.75 -19.27 -2.52
C ASP A 7 -24.34 -17.87 -2.69
N ILE A 8 -23.67 -16.88 -2.12
CA ILE A 8 -23.91 -15.47 -2.42
C ILE A 8 -23.36 -15.25 -3.83
N LYS A 9 -24.24 -15.34 -4.84
CA LYS A 9 -23.95 -14.88 -6.20
C LYS A 9 -23.57 -13.40 -6.11
N LYS A 10 -22.30 -13.07 -6.35
CA LYS A 10 -21.87 -11.69 -6.57
C LYS A 10 -22.71 -11.12 -7.72
N PRO A 11 -23.31 -9.94 -7.57
CA PRO A 11 -24.04 -9.30 -8.64
C PRO A 11 -23.09 -9.08 -9.83
N GLU A 12 -23.51 -9.57 -10.99
CA GLU A 12 -22.84 -9.39 -12.26
C GLU A 12 -23.05 -7.91 -12.65
N ILE A 13 -22.02 -7.07 -12.50
CA ILE A 13 -22.10 -5.65 -12.87
C ILE A 13 -22.14 -5.61 -14.40
N LYS A 14 -23.28 -5.25 -14.94
CA LYS A 14 -23.49 -5.07 -16.39
C LYS A 14 -22.71 -3.84 -16.87
N GLU A 15 -22.20 -3.91 -18.11
CA GLU A 15 -21.65 -2.71 -18.79
C GLU A 15 -22.70 -1.60 -18.85
N PRO A 16 -22.26 -0.29 -18.87
CA PRO A 16 -23.19 0.83 -18.97
C PRO A 16 -24.20 0.61 -20.09
N PRO A 17 -25.50 0.66 -19.81
CA PRO A 17 -26.51 0.45 -20.83
C PRO A 17 -26.42 1.53 -21.90
N LYS A 18 -26.70 1.18 -23.15
CA LYS A 18 -26.95 2.14 -24.22
C LYS A 18 -28.36 2.71 -24.03
N ILE A 19 -28.53 3.67 -23.15
CA ILE A 19 -29.82 4.29 -22.85
C ILE A 19 -30.23 5.19 -24.01
N SER A 20 -31.52 5.18 -24.36
CA SER A 20 -32.05 6.07 -25.40
C SER A 20 -31.94 7.54 -24.99
N SER A 21 -31.56 8.42 -25.93
CA SER A 21 -31.36 9.84 -25.65
C SER A 21 -32.63 10.57 -25.14
N ARG A 22 -33.80 10.02 -25.44
CA ARG A 22 -35.06 10.56 -24.96
C ARG A 22 -35.30 10.28 -23.49
N ASP A 23 -35.02 9.06 -23.08
CA ASP A 23 -35.24 8.63 -21.70
C ASP A 23 -34.33 9.39 -20.72
N ILE A 24 -33.09 9.67 -21.10
CA ILE A 24 -32.15 10.47 -20.28
C ILE A 24 -32.59 11.93 -20.17
N THR A 25 -33.11 12.51 -21.27
CA THR A 25 -33.53 13.91 -21.28
C THR A 25 -34.80 14.11 -20.44
N GLU A 26 -35.73 13.16 -20.47
CA GLU A 26 -36.93 13.15 -19.64
C GLU A 26 -36.57 12.97 -18.16
N GLU A 27 -35.70 12.03 -17.81
CA GLU A 27 -35.26 11.82 -16.43
C GLU A 27 -34.37 12.94 -15.87
N MET A 28 -33.52 13.58 -16.67
CA MET A 28 -32.79 14.78 -16.26
C MET A 28 -33.70 15.97 -15.99
N THR A 29 -34.86 16.02 -16.63
CA THR A 29 -35.86 17.10 -16.42
C THR A 29 -36.64 16.86 -15.13
N ASP A 30 -36.88 15.60 -14.79
CA ASP A 30 -37.69 15.20 -13.64
C ASP A 30 -36.80 14.94 -12.37
N ASN A 31 -35.51 14.62 -12.53
CA ASN A 31 -34.61 14.39 -11.42
C ASN A 31 -33.62 15.53 -11.21
N LYS A 32 -33.97 16.39 -10.24
CA LYS A 32 -33.17 17.56 -9.89
C LYS A 32 -31.76 17.21 -9.40
N GLU A 33 -31.60 16.11 -8.65
CA GLU A 33 -30.32 15.67 -8.13
C GLU A 33 -29.36 15.28 -9.26
N LEU A 34 -29.84 14.57 -10.27
CA LEU A 34 -29.06 14.21 -11.44
C LEU A 34 -28.65 15.44 -12.27
N SER A 35 -29.54 16.41 -12.40
CA SER A 35 -29.26 17.69 -13.09
C SER A 35 -28.18 18.49 -12.36
N GLU A 36 -28.23 18.55 -11.04
CA GLU A 36 -27.24 19.20 -10.19
C GLU A 36 -25.90 18.46 -10.28
N LEU A 37 -25.89 17.11 -10.23
CA LEU A 37 -24.69 16.28 -10.40
C LEU A 37 -24.02 16.55 -11.75
N CYS A 38 -24.77 16.63 -12.85
CA CYS A 38 -24.23 16.95 -14.16
C CYS A 38 -23.61 18.35 -14.21
N THR A 39 -24.19 19.32 -13.51
CA THR A 39 -23.63 20.67 -13.40
C THR A 39 -22.31 20.67 -12.66
N ILE A 40 -22.24 20.02 -11.50
CA ILE A 40 -21.02 19.86 -10.71
C ILE A 40 -19.93 19.12 -11.51
N ALA A 41 -20.31 18.06 -12.22
CA ALA A 41 -19.37 17.31 -13.05
C ALA A 41 -18.76 18.16 -14.18
N GLN A 42 -19.53 19.08 -14.78
CA GLN A 42 -19.01 20.05 -15.77
C GLN A 42 -18.01 21.02 -15.16
N GLU A 43 -18.25 21.47 -13.93
CA GLU A 43 -17.31 22.31 -13.18
C GLU A 43 -16.00 21.56 -12.88
N ILE A 44 -16.09 20.31 -12.41
CA ILE A 44 -14.92 19.46 -12.11
C ILE A 44 -14.09 19.20 -13.37
N PHE A 45 -14.76 18.92 -14.51
CA PHE A 45 -14.05 18.69 -15.78
C PHE A 45 -13.63 19.96 -16.49
N GLU A 46 -14.11 21.15 -16.07
CA GLU A 46 -13.86 22.45 -16.67
C GLU A 46 -14.31 22.51 -18.15
N ARG A 47 -15.34 21.74 -18.49
CA ARG A 47 -15.91 21.66 -19.84
C ARG A 47 -17.30 21.04 -19.83
N PRO A 48 -18.12 21.28 -20.89
CA PRO A 48 -19.39 20.58 -21.04
C PRO A 48 -19.21 19.06 -21.12
N LEU A 49 -20.19 18.33 -20.55
CA LEU A 49 -20.23 16.88 -20.63
C LEU A 49 -20.66 16.42 -22.03
N LYS A 50 -20.04 15.34 -22.49
CA LYS A 50 -20.50 14.63 -23.67
C LYS A 50 -21.69 13.74 -23.30
N LYS A 51 -22.54 13.41 -24.28
CA LYS A 51 -23.69 12.54 -24.09
C LYS A 51 -23.34 11.24 -23.33
N ARG A 52 -22.32 10.53 -23.77
CA ARG A 52 -21.86 9.28 -23.10
C ARG A 52 -21.44 9.49 -21.64
N GLU A 53 -20.89 10.66 -21.31
CA GLU A 53 -20.48 10.97 -19.94
C GLU A 53 -21.71 11.17 -19.04
N ILE A 54 -22.76 11.78 -19.56
CA ILE A 54 -24.05 11.91 -18.88
C ILE A 54 -24.69 10.54 -18.66
N GLU A 55 -24.70 9.67 -19.70
CA GLU A 55 -25.14 8.28 -19.61
C GLU A 55 -24.39 7.49 -18.53
N THR A 56 -23.09 7.69 -18.43
CA THR A 56 -22.25 7.03 -17.42
C THR A 56 -22.55 7.55 -16.00
N LEU A 57 -22.75 8.86 -15.82
CA LEU A 57 -23.14 9.43 -14.51
C LEU A 57 -24.49 8.93 -14.05
N TYR A 58 -25.47 8.85 -14.98
CA TYR A 58 -26.75 8.26 -14.70
C TYR A 58 -26.62 6.80 -14.27
N TRP A 59 -25.81 6.01 -14.97
CA TRP A 59 -25.56 4.62 -14.63
C TRP A 59 -24.90 4.45 -13.24
N PHE A 60 -24.00 5.35 -12.82
CA PHE A 60 -23.45 5.34 -11.47
C PHE A 60 -24.54 5.58 -10.42
N TYR A 61 -25.46 6.51 -10.70
CA TYR A 61 -26.54 6.87 -9.80
C TYR A 61 -27.59 5.76 -9.68
N ASP A 62 -28.05 5.22 -10.81
CA ASP A 62 -29.18 4.28 -10.91
C ASP A 62 -28.76 2.83 -10.65
N GLU A 63 -27.74 2.33 -11.34
CA GLU A 63 -27.35 0.92 -11.29
C GLU A 63 -26.30 0.59 -10.22
N LEU A 64 -25.37 1.52 -9.95
CA LEU A 64 -24.39 1.35 -8.87
C LEU A 64 -24.89 1.91 -7.53
N GLU A 65 -26.08 2.51 -7.51
CA GLU A 65 -26.72 3.07 -6.30
C GLU A 65 -25.79 4.05 -5.54
N LEU A 66 -24.92 4.76 -6.28
CA LEU A 66 -24.03 5.75 -5.68
C LEU A 66 -24.76 7.08 -5.52
N SER A 67 -24.70 7.69 -4.33
CA SER A 67 -25.29 9.02 -4.15
C SER A 67 -24.53 10.09 -4.96
N PRO A 68 -25.19 11.20 -5.32
CA PRO A 68 -24.57 12.29 -6.06
C PRO A 68 -23.29 12.82 -5.41
N GLU A 69 -23.24 12.86 -4.08
CA GLU A 69 -22.09 13.29 -3.31
C GLU A 69 -20.91 12.32 -3.47
N VAL A 70 -21.18 11.00 -3.41
CA VAL A 70 -20.13 9.96 -3.61
C VAL A 70 -19.62 9.99 -5.05
N ILE A 71 -20.50 10.20 -6.03
CA ILE A 71 -20.10 10.36 -7.43
C ILE A 71 -19.23 11.61 -7.60
N THR A 72 -19.60 12.73 -6.98
CA THR A 72 -18.79 13.97 -6.97
C THR A 72 -17.39 13.70 -6.40
N MET A 73 -17.30 13.06 -5.25
CA MET A 73 -16.01 12.69 -4.64
C MET A 73 -15.18 11.76 -5.53
N LEU A 74 -15.82 10.82 -6.22
CA LEU A 74 -15.18 9.93 -7.19
C LEU A 74 -14.58 10.72 -8.36
N LEU A 75 -15.31 11.69 -8.91
CA LEU A 75 -14.85 12.55 -10.00
C LEU A 75 -13.67 13.41 -9.57
N GLU A 76 -13.77 14.07 -8.42
CA GLU A 76 -12.69 14.90 -7.84
C GLU A 76 -11.44 14.06 -7.58
N TYR A 77 -11.59 12.86 -6.99
CA TYR A 77 -10.50 11.93 -6.77
C TYR A 77 -9.79 11.54 -8.07
N CYS A 78 -10.54 11.22 -9.12
CA CYS A 78 -9.94 10.87 -10.41
C CYS A 78 -9.24 12.06 -11.07
N VAL A 79 -9.84 13.25 -11.03
CA VAL A 79 -9.27 14.49 -11.59
C VAL A 79 -8.02 14.93 -10.82
N SER A 80 -7.99 14.78 -9.49
CA SER A 80 -6.79 15.08 -8.68
C SER A 80 -5.57 14.22 -9.05
N LYS A 81 -5.83 13.04 -9.62
CA LYS A 81 -4.78 12.14 -10.17
C LYS A 81 -4.51 12.36 -11.68
N ASP A 82 -5.01 13.45 -12.24
CA ASP A 82 -4.94 13.76 -13.68
C ASP A 82 -5.57 12.67 -14.59
N LYS A 83 -6.61 12.01 -14.09
CA LYS A 83 -7.34 10.94 -14.77
C LYS A 83 -8.75 11.38 -15.15
N ARG A 84 -8.88 12.23 -16.18
CA ARG A 84 -10.15 12.80 -16.67
C ARG A 84 -10.87 11.91 -17.70
N ASN A 85 -10.39 10.69 -17.95
CA ASN A 85 -10.98 9.77 -18.91
C ASN A 85 -12.13 8.98 -18.28
N MET A 86 -13.32 9.05 -18.86
CA MET A 86 -14.51 8.38 -18.34
C MET A 86 -14.35 6.86 -18.21
N ASN A 87 -13.68 6.20 -19.14
CA ASN A 87 -13.42 4.74 -19.02
C ASN A 87 -12.55 4.38 -17.80
N TYR A 88 -11.68 5.30 -17.34
CA TYR A 88 -10.93 5.12 -16.10
C TYR A 88 -11.85 5.32 -14.90
N ILE A 89 -12.69 6.37 -14.93
CA ILE A 89 -13.64 6.70 -13.86
C ILE A 89 -14.64 5.56 -13.66
N GLU A 90 -15.17 4.97 -14.75
CA GLU A 90 -16.02 3.77 -14.72
C GLU A 90 -15.36 2.61 -13.95
N LYS A 91 -14.08 2.33 -14.22
CA LYS A 91 -13.35 1.26 -13.52
C LYS A 91 -13.18 1.56 -12.02
N VAL A 92 -12.94 2.82 -11.67
CA VAL A 92 -12.84 3.23 -10.27
C VAL A 92 -14.20 3.14 -9.58
N ALA A 93 -15.28 3.58 -10.22
CA ALA A 93 -16.66 3.45 -9.71
C ALA A 93 -17.02 1.99 -9.41
N ILE A 94 -16.77 1.10 -10.37
CA ILE A 94 -16.98 -0.34 -10.21
C ILE A 94 -16.13 -0.90 -9.05
N SER A 95 -14.89 -0.43 -8.92
CA SER A 95 -14.01 -0.85 -7.82
C SER A 95 -14.55 -0.37 -6.47
N TRP A 96 -15.00 0.88 -6.38
CA TRP A 96 -15.61 1.43 -5.17
C TRP A 96 -16.86 0.64 -4.79
N HIS A 97 -17.78 0.43 -5.71
CA HIS A 97 -18.98 -0.37 -5.49
C HIS A 97 -18.63 -1.79 -4.97
N LYS A 98 -17.69 -2.50 -5.62
CA LYS A 98 -17.24 -3.84 -5.22
C LYS A 98 -16.62 -3.90 -3.81
N ASN A 99 -15.99 -2.81 -3.40
CA ASN A 99 -15.33 -2.70 -2.09
C ASN A 99 -16.25 -2.06 -1.02
N GLY A 100 -17.53 -1.81 -1.35
CA GLY A 100 -18.51 -1.24 -0.42
C GLY A 100 -18.27 0.25 -0.11
N ILE A 101 -17.55 0.98 -0.98
CA ILE A 101 -17.33 2.42 -0.84
C ILE A 101 -18.53 3.13 -1.49
N MET A 102 -19.64 3.19 -0.75
CA MET A 102 -20.91 3.71 -1.22
C MET A 102 -21.43 4.88 -0.37
N THR A 103 -20.72 5.24 0.68
CA THR A 103 -21.06 6.37 1.56
C THR A 103 -19.96 7.43 1.55
N ILE A 104 -20.31 8.66 1.92
CA ILE A 104 -19.36 9.78 2.03
C ILE A 104 -18.22 9.44 2.99
N GLU A 105 -18.52 8.80 4.12
CA GLU A 105 -17.53 8.41 5.12
C GLU A 105 -16.55 7.36 4.57
N ALA A 106 -17.06 6.37 3.85
CA ALA A 106 -16.23 5.33 3.25
C ALA A 106 -15.34 5.90 2.14
N ALA A 107 -15.89 6.80 1.30
CA ALA A 107 -15.14 7.49 0.26
C ALA A 107 -14.04 8.40 0.84
N ASN A 108 -14.35 9.18 1.87
CA ASN A 108 -13.36 10.01 2.57
C ASN A 108 -12.24 9.16 3.17
N LYS A 109 -12.57 8.07 3.86
CA LYS A 109 -11.58 7.16 4.45
C LYS A 109 -10.66 6.58 3.37
N PHE A 110 -11.22 6.16 2.25
CA PHE A 110 -10.45 5.62 1.12
C PHE A 110 -9.50 6.68 0.53
N ILE A 111 -10.01 7.88 0.23
CA ILE A 111 -9.23 8.98 -0.36
C ILE A 111 -8.08 9.39 0.58
N THR A 112 -8.36 9.54 1.88
CA THR A 112 -7.35 9.89 2.89
C THR A 112 -6.26 8.82 2.96
N SER A 113 -6.63 7.54 3.02
CA SER A 113 -5.67 6.42 3.04
C SER A 113 -4.79 6.37 1.78
N GLU A 114 -5.37 6.67 0.61
CA GLU A 114 -4.62 6.75 -0.65
C GLU A 114 -3.63 7.93 -0.67
N MET A 115 -4.04 9.09 -0.13
CA MET A 115 -3.17 10.26 0.00
C MET A 115 -1.99 10.00 0.96
N GLU A 116 -2.27 9.44 2.13
CA GLU A 116 -1.26 9.06 3.11
C GLU A 116 -0.29 8.01 2.55
N SER A 117 -0.82 7.02 1.84
CA SER A 117 0.01 6.02 1.16
C SER A 117 0.92 6.63 0.11
N GLY A 118 0.41 7.56 -0.69
CA GLY A 118 1.20 8.28 -1.69
C GLY A 118 2.28 9.15 -1.07
N SER A 119 1.98 9.84 0.04
CA SER A 119 2.95 10.63 0.79
C SER A 119 4.06 9.75 1.38
N TYR A 120 3.70 8.65 2.04
CA TYR A 120 4.65 7.67 2.60
C TYR A 120 5.58 7.09 1.53
N LEU A 121 5.04 6.62 0.40
CA LEU A 121 5.87 6.10 -0.70
C LEU A 121 6.80 7.18 -1.27
N GLY A 122 6.34 8.43 -1.32
CA GLY A 122 7.16 9.58 -1.71
C GLY A 122 8.32 9.84 -0.76
N SER A 123 8.08 9.78 0.57
CA SER A 123 9.12 9.89 1.60
C SER A 123 10.14 8.75 1.50
N MET A 124 9.65 7.52 1.31
CA MET A 124 10.53 6.35 1.16
C MET A 124 11.40 6.41 -0.10
N LYS A 125 10.87 6.92 -1.22
CA LYS A 125 11.67 7.17 -2.43
C LYS A 125 12.83 8.12 -2.16
N LYS A 126 12.60 9.18 -1.40
CA LYS A 126 13.64 10.14 -1.01
C LYS A 126 14.66 9.50 -0.08
N LEU A 127 14.21 8.77 0.93
CA LEU A 127 15.05 8.07 1.91
C LEU A 127 16.03 7.11 1.23
N PHE A 128 15.54 6.29 0.29
CA PHE A 128 16.37 5.31 -0.43
C PHE A 128 17.15 5.90 -1.62
N GLY A 129 16.99 7.20 -1.89
CA GLY A 129 17.74 7.88 -2.95
C GLY A 129 17.33 7.46 -4.37
N PHE A 130 16.07 7.04 -4.57
CA PHE A 130 15.61 6.56 -5.89
C PHE A 130 15.40 7.66 -6.93
N GLY A 131 15.43 8.94 -6.53
CA GLY A 131 15.21 10.07 -7.44
C GLY A 131 13.82 10.00 -8.07
N ASP A 132 13.77 10.30 -9.39
CA ASP A 132 12.50 10.37 -10.13
C ASP A 132 11.98 9.01 -10.64
N ARG A 133 12.76 7.92 -10.49
CA ARG A 133 12.29 6.61 -10.93
C ARG A 133 11.06 6.15 -10.16
N ASN A 134 10.19 5.43 -10.82
CA ASN A 134 9.07 4.79 -10.15
C ASN A 134 9.55 3.59 -9.31
N LEU A 135 8.84 3.33 -8.20
CA LEU A 135 9.01 2.09 -7.45
C LEU A 135 8.56 0.91 -8.30
N THR A 136 9.25 -0.20 -8.16
CA THR A 136 8.79 -1.48 -8.70
C THR A 136 7.64 -2.00 -7.84
N LYS A 137 6.80 -2.88 -8.39
CA LYS A 137 5.70 -3.51 -7.63
C LYS A 137 6.20 -4.23 -6.38
N THR A 138 7.36 -4.86 -6.45
CA THR A 138 7.98 -5.55 -5.31
C THR A 138 8.39 -4.56 -4.22
N GLU A 139 9.02 -3.44 -4.57
CA GLU A 139 9.39 -2.38 -3.63
C GLU A 139 8.16 -1.78 -2.95
N GLU A 140 7.09 -1.47 -3.73
CA GLU A 140 5.84 -0.99 -3.18
C GLU A 140 5.19 -1.99 -2.22
N THR A 141 5.26 -3.29 -2.54
CA THR A 141 4.71 -4.34 -1.66
C THR A 141 5.43 -4.36 -0.32
N TYR A 142 6.76 -4.32 -0.30
CA TYR A 142 7.53 -4.24 0.94
C TYR A 142 7.16 -3.01 1.77
N LEU A 143 7.17 -1.82 1.14
CA LEU A 143 6.89 -0.56 1.82
C LEU A 143 5.49 -0.53 2.43
N LYS A 144 4.48 -0.99 1.69
CA LYS A 144 3.11 -1.08 2.19
C LYS A 144 3.00 -2.07 3.35
N SER A 145 3.59 -3.25 3.24
CA SER A 145 3.59 -4.25 4.31
C SER A 145 4.27 -3.72 5.58
N TRP A 146 5.40 -3.03 5.46
CA TRP A 146 6.08 -2.46 6.62
C TRP A 146 5.22 -1.45 7.37
N ARG A 147 4.46 -0.63 6.66
CA ARG A 147 3.53 0.33 7.26
C ARG A 147 2.23 -0.32 7.74
N ASP A 148 1.56 -1.06 6.86
CA ASP A 148 0.18 -1.49 7.07
C ASP A 148 0.07 -2.78 7.90
N ASP A 149 1.01 -3.75 7.68
CA ASP A 149 1.00 -5.04 8.38
C ASP A 149 1.84 -5.00 9.66
N PHE A 150 2.99 -4.31 9.64
CA PHE A 150 3.92 -4.27 10.78
C PHE A 150 3.88 -2.96 11.58
N GLY A 151 3.10 -1.95 11.16
CA GLY A 151 2.92 -0.69 11.88
C GLY A 151 4.18 0.17 11.99
N MET A 152 5.14 0.01 11.06
CA MET A 152 6.39 0.75 11.09
C MET A 152 6.23 2.14 10.48
N ASN A 153 6.59 3.16 11.26
CA ASN A 153 6.66 4.53 10.76
C ASN A 153 7.94 4.79 9.95
N GLU A 154 8.04 5.98 9.34
CA GLU A 154 9.19 6.37 8.52
C GLU A 154 10.52 6.31 9.27
N GLU A 155 10.54 6.67 10.55
CA GLU A 155 11.75 6.66 11.38
C GLU A 155 12.26 5.23 11.61
N MET A 156 11.35 4.28 11.85
CA MET A 156 11.69 2.86 12.02
C MET A 156 12.26 2.27 10.73
N VAL A 157 11.65 2.59 9.58
CA VAL A 157 12.16 2.13 8.28
C VAL A 157 13.52 2.76 7.97
N SER A 158 13.72 4.05 8.30
CA SER A 158 15.01 4.74 8.16
C SER A 158 16.10 4.04 8.98
N LEU A 159 15.80 3.71 10.24
CA LEU A 159 16.74 3.03 11.13
C LEU A 159 17.07 1.60 10.63
N ALA A 160 16.08 0.85 10.14
CA ALA A 160 16.32 -0.46 9.54
C ALA A 160 17.17 -0.38 8.27
N TYR A 161 17.00 0.69 7.48
CA TYR A 161 17.82 0.96 6.31
C TYR A 161 19.26 1.30 6.70
N GLU A 162 19.49 2.14 7.70
CA GLU A 162 20.83 2.43 8.23
C GLU A 162 21.54 1.13 8.67
N TYR A 163 20.85 0.26 9.42
CA TYR A 163 21.42 -1.03 9.84
C TYR A 163 21.70 -1.98 8.67
N CYS A 164 20.88 -1.90 7.60
CA CYS A 164 21.16 -2.63 6.36
C CYS A 164 22.44 -2.13 5.70
N LEU A 165 22.63 -0.81 5.58
CA LEU A 165 23.83 -0.22 5.01
C LEU A 165 25.09 -0.54 5.84
N ASP A 166 24.98 -0.47 7.16
CA ASP A 166 26.10 -0.81 8.07
C ASP A 166 26.54 -2.28 7.93
N ALA A 167 25.58 -3.18 7.70
CA ALA A 167 25.84 -4.61 7.66
C ALA A 167 26.33 -5.11 6.31
N ILE A 168 25.76 -4.62 5.21
CA ILE A 168 26.01 -5.17 3.86
C ILE A 168 26.45 -4.11 2.83
N HIS A 169 26.57 -2.84 3.24
CA HIS A 169 27.03 -1.71 2.43
C HIS A 169 26.20 -1.48 1.15
N ASN A 170 24.97 -1.97 1.11
CA ASN A 170 24.07 -1.86 -0.02
C ASN A 170 22.61 -1.88 0.44
N LEU A 171 21.69 -1.30 -0.36
CA LEU A 171 20.25 -1.37 -0.14
C LEU A 171 19.73 -2.78 -0.47
N SER A 172 19.11 -3.43 0.51
CA SER A 172 18.46 -4.73 0.33
C SER A 172 17.12 -4.77 1.04
N PHE A 173 16.03 -4.75 0.28
CA PHE A 173 14.67 -4.87 0.81
C PHE A 173 14.45 -6.16 1.62
N PRO A 174 14.90 -7.35 1.17
CA PRO A 174 14.78 -8.57 1.97
C PRO A 174 15.52 -8.49 3.31
N TYR A 175 16.67 -7.80 3.36
CA TYR A 175 17.41 -7.62 4.61
C TYR A 175 16.66 -6.69 5.58
N ILE A 176 16.17 -5.55 5.08
CA ILE A 176 15.36 -4.62 5.86
C ILE A 176 14.08 -5.30 6.37
N ASP A 177 13.43 -6.08 5.54
CA ASP A 177 12.23 -6.86 5.88
C ASP A 177 12.48 -7.82 7.04
N THR A 178 13.64 -8.48 7.07
CA THR A 178 14.02 -9.34 8.18
C THR A 178 14.16 -8.58 9.50
N ILE A 179 14.73 -7.38 9.47
CA ILE A 179 14.85 -6.51 10.65
C ILE A 179 13.46 -6.09 11.13
N ILE A 180 12.63 -5.60 10.23
CA ILE A 180 11.29 -5.10 10.51
C ILE A 180 10.37 -6.20 11.06
N LYS A 181 10.38 -7.38 10.47
CA LYS A 181 9.63 -8.56 10.97
C LYS A 181 10.04 -8.91 12.38
N ARG A 182 11.35 -8.98 12.65
CA ARG A 182 11.85 -9.22 13.99
C ARG A 182 11.40 -8.18 15.00
N TRP A 183 11.43 -6.89 14.63
CA TRP A 183 10.95 -5.83 15.52
C TRP A 183 9.45 -5.95 15.77
N SER A 184 8.66 -6.27 14.75
CA SER A 184 7.22 -6.51 14.90
C SER A 184 6.94 -7.68 15.85
N GLU A 185 7.65 -8.82 15.70
CA GLU A 185 7.52 -10.00 16.57
C GLU A 185 7.89 -9.70 18.03
N LEU A 186 8.87 -8.81 18.25
CA LEU A 186 9.31 -8.39 19.59
C LEU A 186 8.50 -7.22 20.16
N GLY A 187 7.54 -6.66 19.42
CA GLY A 187 6.76 -5.49 19.81
C GLY A 187 7.58 -4.20 19.87
N ILE A 188 8.68 -4.11 19.12
CA ILE A 188 9.57 -2.95 19.04
C ILE A 188 9.02 -1.99 17.99
N LEU A 189 8.33 -0.93 18.44
CA LEU A 189 7.67 0.05 17.58
C LEU A 189 8.25 1.47 17.73
N THR A 190 9.34 1.63 18.48
CA THR A 190 9.98 2.92 18.70
C THR A 190 11.47 2.87 18.34
N PRO A 191 12.05 3.95 17.80
CA PRO A 191 13.47 4.02 17.46
C PRO A 191 14.41 3.72 18.63
N ASP A 192 14.08 4.18 19.84
CA ASP A 192 14.92 3.96 21.02
C ASP A 192 14.96 2.46 21.42
N ALA A 193 13.82 1.78 21.38
CA ALA A 193 13.77 0.34 21.62
C ALA A 193 14.53 -0.45 20.54
N ALA A 194 14.43 -0.02 19.29
CA ALA A 194 15.15 -0.64 18.16
C ALA A 194 16.67 -0.45 18.26
N LYS A 195 17.14 0.73 18.69
CA LYS A 195 18.57 0.99 18.94
C LYS A 195 19.11 0.08 20.04
N LYS A 196 18.39 -0.04 21.15
CA LYS A 196 18.74 -0.92 22.25
C LYS A 196 18.82 -2.40 21.82
N ASP A 197 17.82 -2.88 21.08
CA ASP A 197 17.83 -4.25 20.53
C ASP A 197 19.04 -4.50 19.63
N HIS A 198 19.40 -3.52 18.80
CA HIS A 198 20.55 -3.61 17.91
C HIS A 198 21.90 -3.66 18.68
N GLU A 199 22.06 -2.86 19.75
CA GLU A 199 23.23 -2.90 20.62
C GLU A 199 23.34 -4.27 21.32
N ASP A 200 22.25 -4.79 21.86
CA ASP A 200 22.19 -6.11 22.47
C ASP A 200 22.53 -7.23 21.47
N PHE A 201 22.10 -7.10 20.23
CA PHE A 201 22.42 -8.04 19.16
C PHE A 201 23.90 -8.01 18.79
N LYS A 202 24.49 -6.81 18.64
CA LYS A 202 25.95 -6.64 18.37
C LYS A 202 26.79 -7.21 19.50
N SER A 203 26.39 -6.96 20.75
CA SER A 203 27.13 -7.47 21.92
C SER A 203 27.10 -8.99 22.04
N LYS A 204 25.96 -9.62 21.71
CA LYS A 204 25.84 -11.10 21.69
C LYS A 204 26.62 -11.73 20.55
N LYS A 205 26.67 -11.10 19.38
CA LYS A 205 27.48 -11.57 18.24
C LYS A 205 28.98 -11.50 18.55
N SER A 206 29.43 -10.40 19.12
CA SER A 206 30.83 -10.23 19.53
C SER A 206 31.27 -11.25 20.60
N LYS A 207 30.42 -11.60 21.56
CA LYS A 207 30.68 -12.64 22.55
C LYS A 207 30.76 -14.01 21.88
N LYS A 208 29.90 -14.34 20.93
CA LYS A 208 29.88 -15.61 20.24
C LYS A 208 31.11 -15.81 19.33
N ASP A 209 31.59 -14.76 18.69
CA ASP A 209 32.81 -14.75 17.91
C ASP A 209 34.06 -14.90 18.81
N PHE A 210 34.04 -14.34 20.03
CA PHE A 210 35.11 -14.49 21.01
C PHE A 210 35.18 -15.91 21.59
N ASP A 211 33.99 -16.52 21.90
CA ASP A 211 33.91 -17.90 22.39
C ASP A 211 34.35 -18.92 21.34
N VAL A 212 34.12 -18.64 20.05
CA VAL A 212 34.64 -19.49 18.94
C VAL A 212 36.15 -19.37 18.80
N PHE A 213 36.72 -18.17 19.05
CA PHE A 213 38.15 -17.94 18.97
C PHE A 213 38.90 -18.56 20.17
N ASP A 214 38.28 -18.64 21.34
CA ASP A 214 38.88 -19.23 22.54
C ASP A 214 38.86 -20.77 22.48
N ASN A 215 37.86 -21.37 21.84
CA ASN A 215 37.83 -22.83 21.58
C ASN A 215 38.83 -23.30 20.52
N THR A 216 39.37 -22.40 19.69
CA THR A 216 40.44 -22.77 18.72
C THR A 216 41.84 -22.73 19.33
N LYS A 217 42.02 -22.17 20.53
CA LYS A 217 43.31 -22.20 21.23
C LYS A 217 43.69 -23.57 21.75
N THR A 218 42.71 -24.45 21.95
CA THR A 218 42.95 -25.83 22.49
C THR A 218 43.58 -26.77 21.46
N ASP A 219 43.58 -26.42 20.19
CA ASP A 219 44.05 -27.29 19.11
C ASP A 219 45.58 -27.15 18.84
N TYR A 220 46.18 -26.02 19.23
CA TYR A 220 47.62 -25.81 19.01
C TYR A 220 48.49 -26.54 20.02
N ASP A 221 48.06 -26.72 21.25
CA ASP A 221 48.80 -27.44 22.29
C ASP A 221 48.80 -28.96 22.04
N GLU A 222 47.72 -29.50 21.42
CA GLU A 222 47.69 -30.90 20.98
C GLU A 222 48.58 -31.15 19.75
N ILE A 223 48.67 -30.23 18.84
CA ILE A 223 49.50 -30.29 17.65
C ILE A 223 50.99 -30.25 18.05
N GLU A 224 51.36 -29.39 19.00
CA GLU A 224 52.74 -29.32 19.51
C GLU A 224 53.17 -30.61 20.23
N LYS A 225 52.29 -31.23 20.99
CA LYS A 225 52.59 -32.58 21.62
C LYS A 225 52.74 -33.64 20.58
N ILE A 226 51.97 -33.73 19.55
CA ILE A 226 52.04 -34.70 18.46
C ILE A 226 53.36 -34.53 17.68
N ILE A 227 53.86 -33.32 17.51
CA ILE A 227 55.16 -33.05 16.84
C ILE A 227 56.31 -33.44 17.70
N GLN A 228 56.26 -33.16 19.02
CA GLN A 228 57.36 -33.59 19.93
C GLN A 228 57.44 -35.10 20.10
N ASP A 229 56.37 -35.86 20.08
CA ASP A 229 56.36 -37.31 20.16
C ASP A 229 56.85 -38.03 18.88
N LYS A 230 56.82 -37.40 17.74
CA LYS A 230 57.32 -37.92 16.46
C LYS A 230 58.76 -37.58 16.18
N MET A 231 59.42 -36.80 17.01
CA MET A 231 60.85 -36.43 16.91
C MET A 231 61.75 -37.17 17.92
N LYS A 232 61.18 -38.11 18.67
CA LYS A 232 61.93 -39.08 19.48
C LYS A 232 62.01 -40.44 18.77
#